data_9adf891791de7658408935398a1227ab
#
_entry.id   9adf891791de7658408935398a1227ab
#
_cell.length_a   1.000
_cell.length_b   1.000
_cell.length_c   1.000
_cell.angle_alpha   90.00
_cell.angle_beta   90.00
_cell.angle_gamma   90.00
#
_symmetry.space_group_name_H-M   'P 1'
#
loop_
_entity.id
_entity.type
_entity.pdbx_description
1 polymer ?
#
loop_
_entity_poly.entity_id
_entity_poly.type
_entity_poly.pdbx_seq_one_letter_code
_entity_poly.pdbx_strand_id
1 'polypeptide(L)'
;ADDECQLNVSESRLDFGLMNRAAQRDSAAQRLLGERHLRLTFNCPRPTDPSLFYRALAANAERLQFTAQGSYALRVSEGVLDGQAVSLGLLPASGQPPVAIGTTLDWRPGHGIAPVQNGTRLTGKHFALQLSVSAWADAAATRVREATTWEVSGSLHNRHASRELTLQAHFAPVACVPQ
;
A
#
# COMPACT_ATOMS: atom_id res chain seq x y z
N ALA A 1 -8.52 -1.23 -29.23
CA ALA A 1 -8.72 -1.03 -28.06
C ALA A 1 -8.78 0.32 -27.50
N ASP A 2 -9.89 0.57 -27.38
CA ASP A 2 -10.36 1.72 -26.85
C ASP A 2 -10.36 1.73 -25.40
N ASP A 3 -9.94 0.68 -24.77
CA ASP A 3 -9.93 0.62 -23.35
C ASP A 3 -8.55 0.78 -22.83
N GLU A 4 -7.92 1.88 -23.18
CA GLU A 4 -6.58 2.07 -22.73
C GLU A 4 -6.55 2.82 -21.42
N CYS A 5 -7.13 2.20 -20.42
CA CYS A 5 -6.99 2.71 -19.08
C CYS A 5 -5.57 2.49 -18.61
N GLN A 6 -5.04 3.44 -17.86
CA GLN A 6 -3.68 3.37 -17.34
C GLN A 6 -3.71 3.55 -15.84
N LEU A 7 -2.97 2.69 -15.16
CA LEU A 7 -2.79 2.74 -13.72
C LEU A 7 -1.32 3.02 -13.46
N ASN A 8 -1.02 4.13 -12.81
CA ASN A 8 0.35 4.57 -12.58
C ASN A 8 0.56 4.89 -11.11
N VAL A 9 1.80 4.71 -10.68
CA VAL A 9 2.24 5.10 -9.35
C VAL A 9 3.45 5.98 -9.50
N SER A 10 3.63 6.94 -8.60
CA SER A 10 4.79 7.81 -8.64
C SER A 10 6.07 7.05 -8.35
N GLU A 11 5.98 5.96 -7.58
CA GLU A 11 7.09 5.07 -7.31
C GLU A 11 6.57 3.65 -7.26
N SER A 12 7.17 2.74 -8.03
CA SER A 12 6.75 1.34 -8.03
C SER A 12 7.61 0.48 -7.11
N ARG A 13 8.73 0.99 -6.66
CA ARG A 13 9.61 0.30 -5.72
C ARG A 13 9.81 1.19 -4.51
N LEU A 14 9.46 0.66 -3.34
CA LEU A 14 9.56 1.37 -2.07
C LEU A 14 10.68 0.73 -1.26
N ASP A 15 11.74 1.47 -1.03
CA ASP A 15 12.86 0.99 -0.25
C ASP A 15 12.79 1.62 1.14
N PHE A 16 12.63 0.78 2.16
CA PHE A 16 12.55 1.24 3.54
C PHE A 16 13.92 1.45 4.16
N GLY A 17 14.97 1.21 3.38
CA GLY A 17 16.32 1.54 3.81
C GLY A 17 16.96 0.45 4.62
N LEU A 18 18.09 0.80 5.21
CA LEU A 18 18.88 -0.12 5.98
C LEU A 18 18.50 -0.03 7.46
N MET A 19 18.13 -1.17 8.03
CA MET A 19 17.82 -1.27 9.45
C MET A 19 19.04 -1.84 10.17
N ASN A 20 19.50 -1.09 11.15
CA ASN A 20 20.61 -1.52 11.98
C ASN A 20 20.09 -1.69 13.41
N ARG A 21 20.25 -2.87 13.96
CA ARG A 21 19.74 -3.17 15.29
C ARG A 21 20.25 -2.21 16.36
N ALA A 22 21.49 -1.73 16.21
CA ALA A 22 22.06 -0.83 17.20
C ALA A 22 21.31 0.48 17.33
N ALA A 23 20.57 0.89 16.30
CA ALA A 23 19.80 2.12 16.32
C ALA A 23 18.45 1.94 16.97
N GLN A 24 18.05 0.72 17.32
CA GLN A 24 16.71 0.43 17.82
C GLN A 24 16.81 -0.01 19.27
N ARG A 25 16.27 0.79 20.16
CA ARG A 25 16.39 0.55 21.57
C ARG A 25 15.14 0.04 22.24
N ASP A 26 14.01 0.14 21.59
CA ASP A 26 12.78 -0.21 22.28
C ASP A 26 12.64 -1.72 22.34
N SER A 27 11.78 -2.15 23.23
CA SER A 27 11.52 -3.57 23.48
C SER A 27 10.23 -4.03 22.80
N ALA A 28 9.70 -3.25 21.88
CA ALA A 28 8.47 -3.62 21.21
C ALA A 28 8.66 -4.90 20.41
N ALA A 29 7.61 -5.71 20.37
CA ALA A 29 7.65 -6.96 19.61
C ALA A 29 7.80 -6.71 18.11
N GLN A 30 7.29 -5.58 17.64
CA GLN A 30 7.40 -5.19 16.23
C GLN A 30 8.04 -3.83 16.12
N ARG A 31 8.82 -3.65 15.07
CA ARG A 31 9.50 -2.39 14.81
C ARG A 31 9.01 -1.80 13.51
N LEU A 32 8.67 -0.52 13.54
CA LEU A 32 8.31 0.21 12.34
C LEU A 32 9.57 0.41 11.51
N LEU A 33 9.56 -0.08 10.28
CA LEU A 33 10.68 0.10 9.36
C LEU A 33 10.63 1.49 8.71
N GLY A 34 9.43 2.00 8.51
CA GLY A 34 9.24 3.31 7.93
C GLY A 34 7.88 3.45 7.30
N GLU A 35 7.64 4.63 6.76
CA GLU A 35 6.43 4.94 6.03
C GLU A 35 6.83 5.62 4.73
N ARG A 36 6.17 5.24 3.63
CA ARG A 36 6.43 5.82 2.32
C ARG A 36 5.12 6.29 1.72
N HIS A 37 5.20 7.38 0.98
CA HIS A 37 4.02 7.97 0.34
C HIS A 37 4.23 7.97 -1.16
N LEU A 38 3.17 7.63 -1.89
CA LEU A 38 3.22 7.67 -3.33
C LEU A 38 1.87 8.09 -3.86
N ARG A 39 1.86 8.59 -5.08
CA ARG A 39 0.64 9.00 -5.74
C ARG A 39 0.22 7.92 -6.71
N LEU A 40 -1.05 7.59 -6.66
CA LEU A 40 -1.65 6.58 -7.51
C LEU A 40 -2.66 7.26 -8.40
N THR A 41 -2.59 7.02 -9.70
CA THR A 41 -3.51 7.61 -10.67
C THR A 41 -4.06 6.52 -11.58
N PHE A 42 -5.36 6.61 -11.86
CA PHE A 42 -6.03 5.72 -12.78
C PHE A 42 -6.76 6.57 -13.80
N ASN A 43 -6.41 6.42 -15.07
CA ASN A 43 -6.92 7.25 -16.14
C ASN A 43 -7.50 6.40 -17.25
N CYS A 44 -8.72 6.75 -17.68
CA CYS A 44 -9.39 6.07 -18.78
C CYS A 44 -9.90 7.11 -19.78
N PRO A 45 -10.01 6.73 -21.06
CA PRO A 45 -10.54 7.65 -22.06
C PRO A 45 -12.05 7.89 -21.90
N ARG A 46 -12.76 6.99 -21.22
CA ARG A 46 -14.19 7.10 -20.99
C ARG A 46 -14.51 6.95 -19.52
N PRO A 47 -15.63 7.49 -19.04
CA PRO A 47 -16.03 7.25 -17.66
C PRO A 47 -16.16 5.76 -17.39
N THR A 48 -15.60 5.32 -16.28
CA THR A 48 -15.62 3.92 -15.90
C THR A 48 -15.63 3.83 -14.37
N ASP A 49 -15.84 2.64 -13.85
CA ASP A 49 -15.73 2.36 -12.42
C ASP A 49 -14.24 2.31 -12.06
N PRO A 50 -13.73 3.29 -11.32
CA PRO A 50 -12.32 3.36 -11.04
C PRO A 50 -11.89 2.61 -9.78
N SER A 51 -12.70 1.70 -9.31
CA SER A 51 -12.40 0.93 -8.11
C SER A 51 -11.06 0.20 -8.25
N LEU A 52 -10.27 0.25 -7.18
CA LEU A 52 -8.93 -0.31 -7.16
C LEU A 52 -8.85 -1.38 -6.09
N PHE A 53 -8.20 -2.49 -6.41
CA PHE A 53 -7.98 -3.58 -5.48
C PHE A 53 -6.49 -3.86 -5.38
N TYR A 54 -6.07 -4.42 -4.28
CA TYR A 54 -4.67 -4.76 -4.06
C TYR A 54 -4.57 -6.24 -3.74
N ARG A 55 -3.76 -6.95 -4.52
CA ARG A 55 -3.55 -8.38 -4.35
C ARG A 55 -2.19 -8.63 -3.74
N ALA A 56 -2.21 -9.23 -2.57
CA ALA A 56 -1.01 -9.64 -1.87
C ALA A 56 -1.44 -10.60 -0.77
N LEU A 57 -0.49 -11.37 -0.25
CA LEU A 57 -0.77 -12.29 0.83
C LEU A 57 -1.07 -11.50 2.10
N ALA A 58 -2.19 -11.82 2.74
CA ALA A 58 -2.57 -11.17 3.99
C ALA A 58 -1.85 -11.80 5.17
N ALA A 59 -1.39 -10.97 6.08
CA ALA A 59 -0.86 -11.43 7.35
C ALA A 59 -1.99 -11.57 8.37
N ASN A 60 -2.94 -10.65 8.33
CA ASN A 60 -4.13 -10.68 9.17
C ASN A 60 -5.20 -9.79 8.53
N ALA A 61 -6.25 -9.44 9.28
CA ALA A 61 -7.34 -8.65 8.73
C ALA A 61 -6.97 -7.22 8.37
N GLU A 62 -5.84 -6.73 8.86
CA GLU A 62 -5.44 -5.33 8.69
C GLU A 62 -4.12 -5.15 7.97
N ARG A 63 -3.30 -6.19 7.88
CA ARG A 63 -1.96 -6.09 7.33
C ARG A 63 -1.68 -7.17 6.31
N LEU A 64 -0.75 -6.84 5.43
CA LEU A 64 -0.24 -7.73 4.39
C LEU A 64 1.09 -8.31 4.86
N GLN A 65 1.44 -9.46 4.32
CA GLN A 65 2.65 -10.18 4.73
C GLN A 65 3.89 -9.58 4.06
N PHE A 66 4.90 -9.27 4.85
CA PHE A 66 6.19 -8.83 4.35
C PHE A 66 7.22 -9.86 4.79
N THR A 67 7.49 -10.84 3.95
CA THR A 67 8.26 -12.03 4.24
C THR A 67 7.67 -12.79 5.45
N ALA A 68 8.41 -13.71 6.04
CA ALA A 68 7.89 -14.53 7.13
C ALA A 68 7.77 -13.77 8.44
N GLN A 69 8.50 -12.68 8.61
CA GLN A 69 8.63 -12.01 9.90
C GLN A 69 8.33 -10.52 9.83
N GLY A 70 7.55 -10.10 8.87
CA GLY A 70 7.18 -8.71 8.74
C GLY A 70 5.79 -8.54 8.18
N SER A 71 5.31 -7.31 8.19
CA SER A 71 4.00 -6.95 7.66
C SER A 71 4.04 -5.54 7.13
N TYR A 72 3.04 -5.21 6.31
CA TYR A 72 2.86 -3.83 5.88
C TYR A 72 1.38 -3.52 5.76
N ALA A 73 1.07 -2.23 5.80
CA ALA A 73 -0.31 -1.76 5.72
C ALA A 73 -0.39 -0.61 4.74
N LEU A 74 -1.55 -0.50 4.12
CA LEU A 74 -1.84 0.55 3.15
C LEU A 74 -2.88 1.49 3.74
N ARG A 75 -2.71 2.78 3.45
CA ARG A 75 -3.69 3.80 3.82
C ARG A 75 -3.86 4.72 2.63
N VAL A 76 -5.09 5.13 2.37
CA VAL A 76 -5.40 6.01 1.24
C VAL A 76 -5.97 7.32 1.74
N SER A 77 -5.71 8.39 1.00
CA SER A 77 -6.20 9.72 1.32
C SER A 77 -6.20 10.58 0.06
N GLU A 78 -6.75 11.79 0.19
CA GLU A 78 -6.71 12.80 -0.85
C GLU A 78 -7.25 12.30 -2.19
N GLY A 79 -8.42 11.69 -2.16
CA GLY A 79 -9.07 11.23 -3.38
C GLY A 79 -9.54 12.39 -4.25
N VAL A 80 -9.29 12.27 -5.55
CA VAL A 80 -9.72 13.26 -6.54
C VAL A 80 -10.27 12.49 -7.73
N LEU A 81 -11.48 12.86 -8.16
CA LEU A 81 -12.10 12.25 -9.33
C LEU A 81 -12.47 13.37 -10.30
N ASP A 82 -11.93 13.31 -11.53
CA ASP A 82 -12.15 14.28 -12.57
C ASP A 82 -11.96 15.72 -12.06
N GLY A 83 -10.88 15.92 -11.29
CA GLY A 83 -10.54 17.24 -10.78
C GLY A 83 -11.27 17.67 -9.52
N GLN A 84 -12.17 16.86 -8.99
CA GLN A 84 -12.95 17.20 -7.80
C GLN A 84 -12.53 16.33 -6.63
N ALA A 85 -12.35 16.94 -5.46
CA ALA A 85 -12.09 16.18 -4.24
C ALA A 85 -13.28 15.29 -3.92
N VAL A 86 -13.02 14.05 -3.59
CA VAL A 86 -14.07 13.08 -3.26
C VAL A 86 -13.68 12.33 -2.01
N SER A 87 -14.68 11.76 -1.34
CA SER A 87 -14.42 10.81 -0.28
C SER A 87 -14.04 9.47 -0.88
N LEU A 88 -13.43 8.63 -0.05
CA LEU A 88 -13.02 7.28 -0.45
C LEU A 88 -13.88 6.28 0.29
N GLY A 89 -14.19 5.18 -0.37
CA GLY A 89 -14.96 4.11 0.22
C GLY A 89 -14.18 2.81 0.21
N LEU A 90 -14.33 2.04 1.26
CA LEU A 90 -13.72 0.71 1.39
C LEU A 90 -14.73 -0.32 0.96
N LEU A 91 -14.41 -1.07 -0.08
CA LEU A 91 -15.33 -2.06 -0.67
C LEU A 91 -14.95 -3.45 -0.20
N PRO A 92 -15.92 -4.22 0.34
CA PRO A 92 -15.62 -5.59 0.77
C PRO A 92 -15.35 -6.52 -0.42
N ALA A 93 -15.90 -6.19 -1.59
CA ALA A 93 -15.71 -6.95 -2.80
C ALA A 93 -16.09 -6.08 -3.99
N SER A 94 -15.71 -6.54 -5.17
CA SER A 94 -16.05 -5.83 -6.41
C SER A 94 -17.56 -5.70 -6.55
N GLY A 95 -18.00 -4.49 -6.86
CA GLY A 95 -19.42 -4.22 -7.09
C GLY A 95 -20.24 -4.03 -5.83
N GLN A 96 -19.68 -4.21 -4.66
CA GLN A 96 -20.39 -4.08 -3.40
C GLN A 96 -20.38 -2.64 -2.90
N PRO A 97 -21.38 -2.24 -2.10
CA PRO A 97 -21.36 -0.91 -1.51
C PRO A 97 -20.25 -0.81 -0.46
N PRO A 98 -19.77 0.43 -0.21
CA PRO A 98 -18.71 0.61 0.76
C PRO A 98 -19.16 0.29 2.18
N VAL A 99 -18.24 -0.31 2.96
CA VAL A 99 -18.48 -0.58 4.37
C VAL A 99 -17.86 0.48 5.28
N ALA A 100 -17.04 1.36 4.72
CA ALA A 100 -16.48 2.51 5.42
C ALA A 100 -16.25 3.60 4.40
N ILE A 101 -16.41 4.86 4.83
CA ILE A 101 -16.25 6.02 3.95
C ILE A 101 -15.51 7.10 4.75
N GLY A 102 -14.58 7.76 4.10
CA GLY A 102 -13.85 8.86 4.72
C GLY A 102 -12.90 9.51 3.74
N THR A 103 -12.26 10.58 4.19
CA THR A 103 -11.21 11.22 3.40
C THR A 103 -9.88 10.50 3.56
N THR A 104 -9.75 9.72 4.61
CA THR A 104 -8.59 8.86 4.89
C THR A 104 -9.12 7.52 5.36
N LEU A 105 -8.62 6.44 4.77
CA LEU A 105 -9.06 5.09 5.10
C LEU A 105 -7.88 4.14 5.15
N ASP A 106 -7.94 3.19 6.07
CA ASP A 106 -7.07 2.03 6.01
C ASP A 106 -7.57 1.11 4.89
N TRP A 107 -6.66 0.72 4.00
CA TRP A 107 -6.98 -0.18 2.90
C TRP A 107 -6.72 -1.60 3.35
N ARG A 108 -7.77 -2.25 3.79
CA ARG A 108 -7.64 -3.59 4.40
C ARG A 108 -7.40 -4.67 3.34
N PRO A 109 -6.67 -5.72 3.69
CA PRO A 109 -6.47 -6.82 2.74
C PRO A 109 -7.80 -7.37 2.23
N GLY A 110 -7.82 -7.68 0.94
CA GLY A 110 -9.02 -8.24 0.31
C GLY A 110 -10.10 -7.23 -0.01
N HIS A 111 -9.88 -5.96 0.29
CA HIS A 111 -10.86 -4.90 0.05
C HIS A 111 -10.42 -4.01 -1.10
N GLY A 112 -11.38 -3.25 -1.63
CA GLY A 112 -11.11 -2.28 -2.69
C GLY A 112 -11.33 -0.86 -2.19
N ILE A 113 -10.86 0.09 -2.99
CA ILE A 113 -11.03 1.52 -2.75
C ILE A 113 -11.74 2.11 -3.95
N ALA A 114 -12.74 2.95 -3.69
CA ALA A 114 -13.48 3.62 -4.75
C ALA A 114 -13.79 5.06 -4.33
N PRO A 115 -13.91 5.97 -5.30
CA PRO A 115 -14.42 7.31 -4.98
C PRO A 115 -15.90 7.22 -4.67
N VAL A 116 -16.32 7.96 -3.63
CA VAL A 116 -17.73 7.97 -3.24
C VAL A 116 -18.17 9.40 -2.95
N GLN A 117 -19.47 9.63 -3.15
CA GLN A 117 -20.11 10.87 -2.79
C GLN A 117 -21.52 10.54 -2.33
N ASN A 118 -21.91 11.10 -1.19
CA ASN A 118 -23.22 10.84 -0.61
C ASN A 118 -23.50 9.34 -0.46
N GLY A 119 -22.48 8.58 -0.09
CA GLY A 119 -22.61 7.15 0.14
C GLY A 119 -22.62 6.29 -1.11
N THR A 120 -22.53 6.89 -2.29
CA THR A 120 -22.63 6.18 -3.56
C THR A 120 -21.30 6.18 -4.28
N ARG A 121 -20.92 5.02 -4.84
CA ARG A 121 -19.72 4.93 -5.66
C ARG A 121 -19.89 5.74 -6.94
N LEU A 122 -18.81 6.39 -7.35
CA LEU A 122 -18.82 7.27 -8.52
C LEU A 122 -18.05 6.61 -9.66
N THR A 123 -18.45 6.98 -10.88
CA THR A 123 -17.68 6.67 -12.07
C THR A 123 -16.99 7.94 -12.56
N GLY A 124 -15.91 7.79 -13.32
CA GLY A 124 -15.20 8.93 -13.88
C GLY A 124 -14.05 8.47 -14.75
N LYS A 125 -13.30 9.44 -15.25
CA LYS A 125 -12.17 9.18 -16.15
C LYS A 125 -10.82 9.21 -15.45
N HIS A 126 -10.65 10.11 -14.49
CA HIS A 126 -9.37 10.36 -13.86
C HIS A 126 -9.52 10.28 -12.36
N PHE A 127 -8.99 9.23 -11.78
CA PHE A 127 -9.05 9.03 -10.33
C PHE A 127 -7.64 9.01 -9.77
N ALA A 128 -7.41 9.82 -8.75
CA ALA A 128 -6.10 9.90 -8.12
C ALA A 128 -6.26 9.90 -6.61
N LEU A 129 -5.26 9.35 -5.93
CA LEU A 129 -5.23 9.36 -4.48
C LEU A 129 -3.79 9.27 -4.01
N GLN A 130 -3.60 9.56 -2.72
CA GLN A 130 -2.31 9.34 -2.08
C GLN A 130 -2.36 8.00 -1.35
N LEU A 131 -1.34 7.21 -1.57
CA LEU A 131 -1.18 5.91 -0.93
C LEU A 131 -0.01 6.02 0.05
N SER A 132 -0.26 5.62 1.29
CA SER A 132 0.78 5.55 2.31
C SER A 132 1.01 4.10 2.65
N VAL A 133 2.26 3.69 2.69
CA VAL A 133 2.65 2.31 2.98
C VAL A 133 3.56 2.32 4.19
N SER A 134 3.13 1.66 5.25
CA SER A 134 3.91 1.48 6.46
C SER A 134 4.32 0.03 6.58
N ALA A 135 5.54 -0.21 6.99
CA ALA A 135 6.06 -1.57 7.10
C ALA A 135 6.66 -1.80 8.47
N TRP A 136 6.50 -3.02 8.96
CA TRP A 136 7.00 -3.45 10.27
C TRP A 136 7.75 -4.76 10.13
N ALA A 137 8.69 -4.98 11.05
CA ALA A 137 9.39 -6.26 11.19
C ALA A 137 9.27 -6.72 12.63
N ASP A 138 9.22 -8.03 12.83
CA ASP A 138 9.34 -8.58 14.17
C ASP A 138 10.71 -8.20 14.72
N ALA A 139 10.78 -7.85 15.98
CA ALA A 139 12.02 -7.41 16.59
C ALA A 139 13.13 -8.47 16.45
N ALA A 140 12.77 -9.73 16.56
CA ALA A 140 13.72 -10.82 16.42
C ALA A 140 14.32 -10.89 15.02
N ALA A 141 13.56 -10.49 14.00
CA ALA A 141 14.03 -10.55 12.61
C ALA A 141 15.08 -9.51 12.29
N THR A 142 15.18 -8.46 13.12
CA THR A 142 16.21 -7.44 12.90
C THR A 142 17.59 -7.89 13.39
N ARG A 143 17.66 -9.05 14.06
CA ARG A 143 18.90 -9.60 14.58
C ARG A 143 19.50 -10.56 13.56
N VAL A 144 20.13 -10.02 12.55
CA VAL A 144 20.68 -10.84 11.48
C VAL A 144 22.17 -11.03 11.68
N ARG A 145 22.68 -12.17 11.22
CA ARG A 145 24.10 -12.48 11.26
C ARG A 145 24.82 -12.03 10.00
N GLU A 146 24.06 -11.90 8.92
CA GLU A 146 24.59 -11.47 7.64
C GLU A 146 23.65 -10.43 7.06
N ALA A 147 24.16 -9.63 6.16
CA ALA A 147 23.33 -8.68 5.44
C ALA A 147 22.20 -9.42 4.75
N THR A 148 20.97 -8.97 4.94
CA THR A 148 19.78 -9.63 4.42
C THR A 148 18.88 -8.58 3.78
N THR A 149 18.29 -8.93 2.66
CA THR A 149 17.33 -8.06 1.98
C THR A 149 15.98 -8.75 1.94
N TRP A 150 14.96 -8.03 2.34
CA TRP A 150 13.57 -8.47 2.21
C TRP A 150 12.96 -7.80 1.00
N GLU A 151 12.18 -8.57 0.27
CA GLU A 151 11.45 -8.03 -0.86
C GLU A 151 10.10 -8.71 -0.94
N VAL A 152 9.05 -7.92 -1.22
CA VAL A 152 7.71 -8.45 -1.45
C VAL A 152 7.06 -7.61 -2.52
N SER A 153 6.21 -8.21 -3.31
CA SER A 153 5.45 -7.51 -4.34
C SER A 153 3.97 -7.75 -4.16
N GLY A 154 3.19 -6.72 -4.46
CA GLY A 154 1.76 -6.82 -4.56
C GLY A 154 1.32 -6.18 -5.86
N SER A 155 0.07 -6.39 -6.21
CA SER A 155 -0.48 -5.88 -7.47
C SER A 155 -1.68 -4.98 -7.21
N LEU A 156 -1.55 -3.73 -7.63
CA LEU A 156 -2.69 -2.82 -7.71
C LEU A 156 -3.42 -3.12 -9.00
N HIS A 157 -4.73 -3.27 -8.95
CA HIS A 157 -5.46 -3.57 -10.17
C HIS A 157 -6.86 -2.99 -10.18
N ASN A 158 -7.28 -2.66 -11.36
CA ASN A 158 -8.64 -2.35 -11.73
C ASN A 158 -9.01 -3.37 -12.82
N ARG A 159 -10.28 -3.45 -13.17
CA ARG A 159 -10.74 -4.33 -14.24
C ARG A 159 -9.94 -4.14 -15.54
N HIS A 160 -9.44 -2.94 -15.80
CA HIS A 160 -8.84 -2.58 -17.08
C HIS A 160 -7.32 -2.37 -17.03
N ALA A 161 -6.71 -2.35 -15.86
CA ALA A 161 -5.29 -2.07 -15.74
C ALA A 161 -4.73 -2.61 -14.45
N SER A 162 -3.42 -2.85 -14.42
CA SER A 162 -2.77 -3.29 -13.20
C SER A 162 -1.36 -2.69 -13.13
N ARG A 163 -0.83 -2.66 -11.92
CA ARG A 163 0.52 -2.14 -11.66
C ARG A 163 1.09 -2.84 -10.44
N GLU A 164 2.33 -3.30 -10.57
CA GLU A 164 3.01 -3.95 -9.46
C GLU A 164 3.64 -2.93 -8.54
N LEU A 165 3.62 -3.23 -7.26
CA LEU A 165 4.27 -2.44 -6.22
C LEU A 165 5.21 -3.37 -5.47
N THR A 166 6.48 -2.99 -5.36
CA THR A 166 7.49 -3.80 -4.70
C THR A 166 8.05 -3.05 -3.50
N LEU A 167 8.13 -3.75 -2.38
CA LEU A 167 8.70 -3.22 -1.15
C LEU A 167 10.02 -3.92 -0.87
N GLN A 168 11.00 -3.17 -0.39
CA GLN A 168 12.30 -3.70 -0.01
C GLN A 168 12.72 -3.13 1.34
N ALA A 169 13.40 -3.95 2.12
CA ALA A 169 14.06 -3.52 3.34
C ALA A 169 15.37 -4.27 3.49
N HIS A 170 16.35 -3.63 4.10
CA HIS A 170 17.68 -4.17 4.20
C HIS A 170 18.08 -4.24 5.67
N PHE A 171 18.64 -5.36 6.07
CA PHE A 171 19.08 -5.60 7.42
C PHE A 171 20.57 -5.92 7.43
N ALA A 172 21.28 -5.32 8.37
CA ALA A 172 22.71 -5.58 8.53
C ALA A 172 22.99 -5.97 9.97
N PRO A 173 23.98 -6.83 10.19
CA PRO A 173 24.34 -7.15 11.56
C PRO A 173 24.90 -5.94 12.25
N VAL A 174 24.76 -5.91 13.58
CA VAL A 174 25.40 -4.88 14.37
C VAL A 174 26.90 -5.09 14.23
N ALA A 175 27.57 -4.09 13.69
CA ALA A 175 29.01 -4.19 13.54
C ALA A 175 29.64 -4.25 14.94
N CYS A 176 30.61 -5.16 15.09
CA CYS A 176 31.41 -5.13 16.29
C CYS A 176 32.22 -3.84 16.23
N VAL A 177 31.96 -2.94 17.17
CA VAL A 177 32.67 -1.69 17.19
C VAL A 177 34.07 -1.97 17.76
N PRO A 178 35.11 -1.68 17.00
CA PRO A 178 36.46 -1.87 17.54
C PRO A 178 36.62 -1.00 18.74
N GLN A 179 37.24 -1.54 19.73
CA GLN A 179 37.48 -0.80 20.96
C GLN A 179 38.78 0.00 20.88
#